data_887cfea7890d2aea8283ce5c99c1849d
#
_entry.id   887cfea7890d2aea8283ce5c99c1849d
#
_cell.length_a   1.000
_cell.length_b   1.000
_cell.length_c   1.000
_cell.angle_alpha   90.00
_cell.angle_beta   90.00
_cell.angle_gamma   90.00
#
_symmetry.space_group_name_H-M   'P 1'
#
loop_
_entity.id
_entity.type
_entity.pdbx_description
1 polymer ?
#
loop_
_entity_poly.entity_id
_entity_poly.type
_entity_poly.pdbx_seq_one_letter_code
_entity_poly.pdbx_strand_id
1 'polypeptide(L)'
;MSETPLIRIVDDDPELLASQKMLLETLGWEVITYASGVEFLKHDELKRPGCVVLDMRMPGMTELEVQEELENRGVTHLSIIFLTAHGEVDAAVHAMRHGAADFIQKPAEPHKMLERVAAAVTASVELDVREHEVNRLKSLVGKLSPRENDVARCIARGLRNKEIARELGIEETTVKMHRQHA
;
A
#
# COMPACT_ATOMS: atom_id res chain seq x y z
N MET A 1 8.27 13.36 4.49
CA MET A 1 6.96 14.04 4.30
C MET A 1 6.12 13.05 3.53
N SER A 2 4.95 12.68 4.02
CA SER A 2 4.03 11.80 3.28
C SER A 2 3.60 12.55 2.01
N GLU A 3 3.72 11.89 0.87
CA GLU A 3 3.29 12.44 -0.41
C GLU A 3 1.76 12.62 -0.39
N THR A 4 1.25 13.62 -1.12
CA THR A 4 -0.19 13.83 -1.25
C THR A 4 -0.82 12.59 -1.91
N PRO A 5 -1.89 12.00 -1.34
CA PRO A 5 -2.51 10.81 -1.93
C PRO A 5 -3.00 11.08 -3.35
N LEU A 6 -2.91 10.06 -4.21
CA LEU A 6 -3.31 10.14 -5.60
C LEU A 6 -4.43 9.14 -5.88
N ILE A 7 -5.51 9.61 -6.52
CA ILE A 7 -6.57 8.74 -7.02
C ILE A 7 -6.31 8.41 -8.48
N ARG A 8 -6.36 7.14 -8.81
CA ARG A 8 -6.22 6.62 -10.16
C ARG A 8 -7.55 6.03 -10.60
N ILE A 9 -8.05 6.42 -11.75
CA ILE A 9 -9.26 5.87 -12.34
C ILE A 9 -8.88 5.16 -13.61
N VAL A 10 -9.24 3.90 -13.74
CA VAL A 10 -8.90 3.04 -14.88
C VAL A 10 -10.19 2.49 -15.46
N ASP A 11 -10.58 2.97 -16.61
CA ASP A 11 -11.82 2.61 -17.31
C ASP A 11 -11.65 2.87 -18.82
N ASP A 12 -12.22 2.07 -19.70
CA ASP A 12 -12.12 2.28 -21.15
C ASP A 12 -13.17 3.26 -21.71
N ASP A 13 -14.12 3.70 -20.86
CA ASP A 13 -15.11 4.71 -21.21
C ASP A 13 -14.60 6.14 -20.89
N PRO A 14 -14.28 6.95 -21.91
CA PRO A 14 -13.75 8.30 -21.72
C PRO A 14 -14.74 9.28 -21.06
N GLU A 15 -16.05 9.09 -21.27
CA GLU A 15 -17.07 9.94 -20.65
C GLU A 15 -17.17 9.66 -19.15
N LEU A 16 -17.09 8.38 -18.78
CA LEU A 16 -17.08 7.95 -17.38
C LEU A 16 -15.82 8.43 -16.68
N LEU A 17 -14.64 8.28 -17.29
CA LEU A 17 -13.38 8.83 -16.78
C LEU A 17 -13.49 10.33 -16.51
N ALA A 18 -14.00 11.11 -17.48
CA ALA A 18 -14.14 12.56 -17.35
C ALA A 18 -15.09 12.96 -16.21
N SER A 19 -16.24 12.28 -16.11
CA SER A 19 -17.24 12.59 -15.09
C SER A 19 -16.78 12.25 -13.67
N GLN A 20 -16.14 11.08 -13.47
CA GLN A 20 -15.60 10.65 -12.18
C GLN A 20 -14.42 11.52 -11.76
N LYS A 21 -13.52 11.84 -12.69
CA LYS A 21 -12.41 12.76 -12.44
C LYS A 21 -12.93 14.12 -11.95
N MET A 22 -13.86 14.72 -12.68
CA MET A 22 -14.45 16.01 -12.30
C MET A 22 -15.09 15.97 -10.90
N LEU A 23 -15.81 14.89 -10.58
CA LEU A 23 -16.43 14.71 -9.28
C LEU A 23 -15.39 14.73 -8.15
N LEU A 24 -14.33 13.95 -8.29
CA LEU A 24 -13.30 13.81 -7.25
C LEU A 24 -12.41 15.06 -7.14
N GLU A 25 -12.05 15.69 -8.27
CA GLU A 25 -11.28 16.93 -8.28
C GLU A 25 -12.04 18.11 -7.65
N THR A 26 -13.38 18.16 -7.78
CA THR A 26 -14.21 19.20 -7.14
C THR A 26 -14.10 19.16 -5.60
N LEU A 27 -13.73 18.02 -5.05
CA LEU A 27 -13.50 17.83 -3.60
C LEU A 27 -12.04 17.99 -3.18
N GLY A 28 -11.21 18.43 -4.10
CA GLY A 28 -9.79 18.70 -3.84
C GLY A 28 -8.86 17.49 -3.93
N TRP A 29 -9.34 16.35 -4.47
CA TRP A 29 -8.48 15.21 -4.73
C TRP A 29 -7.64 15.41 -6.01
N GLU A 30 -6.40 14.94 -5.99
CA GLU A 30 -5.60 14.81 -7.21
C GLU A 30 -5.98 13.51 -7.91
N VAL A 31 -6.31 13.58 -9.20
CA VAL A 31 -6.85 12.45 -9.98
C VAL A 31 -6.12 12.29 -11.31
N ILE A 32 -5.64 11.08 -11.58
CA ILE A 32 -5.13 10.67 -12.89
C ILE A 32 -6.04 9.59 -13.46
N THR A 33 -6.24 9.62 -14.79
CA THR A 33 -7.09 8.67 -15.51
C THR A 33 -6.27 7.87 -16.51
N TYR A 34 -6.61 6.60 -16.68
CA TYR A 34 -6.00 5.67 -17.63
C TYR A 34 -7.10 4.94 -18.40
N ALA A 35 -6.93 4.77 -19.70
CA ALA A 35 -7.91 4.10 -20.57
C ALA A 35 -7.78 2.56 -20.53
N SER A 36 -6.82 2.01 -19.81
CA SER A 36 -6.64 0.55 -19.67
C SER A 36 -5.73 0.20 -18.50
N GLY A 37 -5.85 -1.04 -18.00
CA GLY A 37 -4.93 -1.58 -16.99
C GLY A 37 -3.46 -1.60 -17.46
N VAL A 38 -3.22 -1.88 -18.73
CA VAL A 38 -1.87 -1.84 -19.33
C VAL A 38 -1.28 -0.44 -19.30
N GLU A 39 -2.07 0.59 -19.65
CA GLU A 39 -1.62 1.97 -19.60
C GLU A 39 -1.30 2.40 -18.16
N PHE A 40 -2.17 2.07 -17.22
CA PHE A 40 -1.96 2.32 -15.80
C PHE A 40 -0.65 1.71 -15.30
N LEU A 41 -0.46 0.40 -15.48
CA LEU A 41 0.73 -0.31 -14.99
C LEU A 41 2.04 0.13 -15.67
N LYS A 42 1.97 0.70 -16.86
CA LYS A 42 3.14 1.17 -17.62
C LYS A 42 3.53 2.60 -17.29
N HIS A 43 2.56 3.47 -17.02
CA HIS A 43 2.79 4.92 -16.94
C HIS A 43 2.63 5.49 -15.54
N ASP A 44 1.98 4.80 -14.59
CA ASP A 44 1.92 5.23 -13.19
C ASP A 44 3.23 4.89 -12.47
N GLU A 45 3.69 5.81 -11.64
CA GLU A 45 4.90 5.59 -10.81
C GLU A 45 4.68 4.59 -9.68
N LEU A 46 3.42 4.29 -9.32
CA LEU A 46 2.99 3.35 -8.28
C LEU A 46 3.59 3.58 -6.87
N LYS A 47 4.22 4.74 -6.65
CA LYS A 47 4.91 5.06 -5.39
C LYS A 47 4.05 5.82 -4.41
N ARG A 48 3.18 6.70 -4.94
CA ARG A 48 2.32 7.56 -4.11
C ARG A 48 1.16 6.78 -3.54
N PRO A 49 0.90 6.87 -2.22
CA PRO A 49 -0.29 6.26 -1.62
C PRO A 49 -1.57 6.82 -2.24
N GLY A 50 -2.66 6.10 -2.09
CA GLY A 50 -3.95 6.47 -2.62
C GLY A 50 -4.77 5.26 -3.05
N CYS A 51 -5.72 5.45 -3.94
CA CYS A 51 -6.52 4.34 -4.43
C CYS A 51 -6.55 4.24 -5.95
N VAL A 52 -6.87 3.04 -6.42
CA VAL A 52 -7.15 2.73 -7.82
C VAL A 52 -8.62 2.35 -7.92
N VAL A 53 -9.39 3.15 -8.64
CA VAL A 53 -10.77 2.82 -9.04
C VAL A 53 -10.68 2.14 -10.40
N LEU A 54 -10.96 0.83 -10.44
CA LEU A 54 -10.68 -0.03 -11.59
C LEU A 54 -11.96 -0.65 -12.13
N ASP A 55 -12.27 -0.40 -13.40
CA ASP A 55 -13.37 -1.11 -14.07
C ASP A 55 -13.07 -2.60 -14.20
N MET A 56 -14.10 -3.43 -13.98
CA MET A 56 -14.00 -4.88 -14.14
C MET A 56 -14.13 -5.35 -15.59
N ARG A 57 -14.56 -4.50 -16.51
CA ARG A 57 -14.76 -4.84 -17.92
C ARG A 57 -13.95 -3.95 -18.84
N MET A 58 -12.69 -4.25 -18.96
CA MET A 58 -11.82 -3.57 -19.91
C MET A 58 -11.25 -4.57 -20.93
N PRO A 59 -11.07 -4.16 -22.20
CA PRO A 59 -10.38 -4.99 -23.17
C PRO A 59 -8.89 -5.15 -22.82
N GLY A 60 -8.36 -6.33 -23.04
CA GLY A 60 -6.93 -6.63 -22.92
C GLY A 60 -6.56 -7.27 -21.60
N MET A 61 -6.31 -6.49 -20.57
CA MET A 61 -5.91 -6.98 -19.24
C MET A 61 -7.12 -7.00 -18.30
N THR A 62 -7.33 -8.13 -17.63
CA THR A 62 -8.39 -8.27 -16.62
C THR A 62 -8.01 -7.55 -15.33
N GLU A 63 -9.01 -7.24 -14.51
CA GLU A 63 -8.84 -6.63 -13.19
C GLU A 63 -7.95 -7.47 -12.25
N LEU A 64 -8.06 -8.80 -12.33
CA LEU A 64 -7.24 -9.72 -11.54
C LEU A 64 -5.79 -9.69 -11.99
N GLU A 65 -5.53 -9.64 -13.30
CA GLU A 65 -4.16 -9.51 -13.82
C GLU A 65 -3.51 -8.19 -13.40
N VAL A 66 -4.29 -7.10 -13.33
CA VAL A 66 -3.80 -5.82 -12.78
C VAL A 66 -3.42 -5.96 -11.31
N GLN A 67 -4.28 -6.62 -10.52
CA GLN A 67 -4.04 -6.84 -9.10
C GLN A 67 -2.81 -7.73 -8.87
N GLU A 68 -2.70 -8.86 -9.57
CA GLU A 68 -1.55 -9.76 -9.50
C GLU A 68 -0.25 -9.05 -9.90
N GLU A 69 -0.29 -8.20 -10.91
CA GLU A 69 0.90 -7.45 -11.34
C GLU A 69 1.33 -6.42 -10.30
N LEU A 70 0.40 -5.74 -9.61
CA LEU A 70 0.72 -4.86 -8.49
C LEU A 70 1.36 -5.63 -7.33
N GLU A 71 0.83 -6.81 -6.98
CA GLU A 71 1.40 -7.69 -5.96
C GLU A 71 2.82 -8.16 -6.35
N ASN A 72 3.02 -8.59 -7.61
CA ASN A 72 4.32 -9.02 -8.12
C ASN A 72 5.38 -7.90 -8.07
N ARG A 73 4.96 -6.64 -8.25
CA ARG A 73 5.82 -5.45 -8.10
C ARG A 73 6.03 -5.04 -6.65
N GLY A 74 5.39 -5.71 -5.69
CA GLY A 74 5.47 -5.38 -4.27
C GLY A 74 4.73 -4.09 -3.90
N VAL A 75 3.75 -3.69 -4.69
CA VAL A 75 2.92 -2.49 -4.45
C VAL A 75 1.75 -2.90 -3.55
N THR A 76 1.94 -2.82 -2.25
CA THR A 76 0.96 -3.26 -1.23
C THR A 76 0.21 -2.11 -0.57
N HIS A 77 0.68 -0.88 -0.78
CA HIS A 77 0.10 0.33 -0.20
C HIS A 77 -1.07 0.92 -1.00
N LEU A 78 -1.30 0.51 -2.25
CA LEU A 78 -2.43 0.99 -3.04
C LEU A 78 -3.70 0.20 -2.71
N SER A 79 -4.77 0.92 -2.37
CA SER A 79 -6.09 0.33 -2.18
C SER A 79 -6.85 0.24 -3.50
N ILE A 80 -7.37 -0.93 -3.86
CA ILE A 80 -8.11 -1.15 -5.12
C ILE A 80 -9.60 -1.18 -4.83
N ILE A 81 -10.37 -0.39 -5.57
CA ILE A 81 -11.84 -0.37 -5.59
C ILE A 81 -12.28 -0.81 -6.98
N PHE A 82 -13.05 -1.88 -7.07
CA PHE A 82 -13.59 -2.35 -8.34
C PHE A 82 -14.91 -1.66 -8.69
N LEU A 83 -15.06 -1.27 -9.96
CA LEU A 83 -16.34 -0.85 -10.51
C LEU A 83 -16.98 -2.04 -11.24
N THR A 84 -18.14 -2.49 -10.77
CA THR A 84 -18.81 -3.69 -11.29
C THR A 84 -20.11 -3.33 -11.99
N ALA A 85 -20.45 -4.01 -13.09
CA ALA A 85 -21.77 -3.95 -13.68
C ALA A 85 -22.79 -4.79 -12.88
N HIS A 86 -24.07 -4.62 -13.19
CA HIS A 86 -25.14 -5.42 -12.57
C HIS A 86 -24.97 -6.91 -12.93
N GLY A 87 -24.94 -7.78 -11.90
CA GLY A 87 -24.81 -9.23 -12.07
C GLY A 87 -23.40 -9.81 -11.90
N GLU A 88 -22.41 -9.01 -11.55
CA GLU A 88 -21.01 -9.44 -11.34
C GLU A 88 -20.65 -9.65 -9.86
N VAL A 89 -21.63 -9.96 -9.03
CA VAL A 89 -21.42 -10.10 -7.58
C VAL A 89 -20.41 -11.22 -7.26
N ASP A 90 -20.42 -12.32 -8.00
CA ASP A 90 -19.47 -13.42 -7.79
C ASP A 90 -18.02 -12.99 -8.11
N ALA A 91 -17.83 -12.20 -9.16
CA ALA A 91 -16.51 -11.64 -9.49
C ALA A 91 -16.05 -10.62 -8.44
N ALA A 92 -16.94 -9.76 -7.95
CA ALA A 92 -16.64 -8.83 -6.87
C ALA A 92 -16.25 -9.57 -5.57
N VAL A 93 -16.95 -10.63 -5.22
CA VAL A 93 -16.61 -11.50 -4.07
C VAL A 93 -15.24 -12.16 -4.26
N HIS A 94 -14.94 -12.60 -5.48
CA HIS A 94 -13.63 -13.16 -5.80
C HIS A 94 -12.52 -12.12 -5.64
N ALA A 95 -12.69 -10.91 -6.17
CA ALA A 95 -11.76 -9.80 -6.05
C ALA A 95 -11.49 -9.42 -4.58
N MET A 96 -12.54 -9.38 -3.76
CA MET A 96 -12.41 -9.12 -2.30
C MET A 96 -11.56 -10.17 -1.58
N ARG A 97 -11.67 -11.44 -1.98
CA ARG A 97 -10.84 -12.52 -1.42
C ARG A 97 -9.36 -12.40 -1.80
N HIS A 98 -9.05 -11.69 -2.88
CA HIS A 98 -7.70 -11.42 -3.37
C HIS A 98 -7.17 -10.04 -2.93
N GLY A 99 -7.77 -9.43 -1.90
CA GLY A 99 -7.23 -8.23 -1.26
C GLY A 99 -7.73 -6.90 -1.81
N ALA A 100 -8.78 -6.89 -2.64
CA ALA A 100 -9.46 -5.64 -2.99
C ALA A 100 -10.00 -4.95 -1.72
N ALA A 101 -9.88 -3.63 -1.68
CA ALA A 101 -10.39 -2.84 -0.55
C ALA A 101 -11.92 -2.80 -0.53
N ASP A 102 -12.53 -2.69 -1.71
CA ASP A 102 -13.98 -2.59 -1.86
C ASP A 102 -14.44 -2.77 -3.32
N PHE A 103 -15.75 -2.74 -3.53
CA PHE A 103 -16.36 -2.66 -4.87
C PHE A 103 -17.54 -1.67 -4.88
N ILE A 104 -17.79 -1.08 -6.04
CA ILE A 104 -18.91 -0.16 -6.29
C ILE A 104 -19.65 -0.63 -7.53
N GLN A 105 -20.97 -0.78 -7.41
CA GLN A 105 -21.81 -1.17 -8.53
C GLN A 105 -22.10 0.03 -9.44
N LYS A 106 -21.95 -0.15 -10.76
CA LYS A 106 -22.38 0.83 -11.77
C LYS A 106 -23.91 0.83 -11.95
N PRO A 107 -24.58 2.00 -12.09
CA PRO A 107 -24.02 3.33 -12.04
C PRO A 107 -23.61 3.72 -10.63
N ALA A 108 -22.38 4.25 -10.49
CA ALA A 108 -21.85 4.63 -9.18
C ALA A 108 -22.56 5.89 -8.66
N GLU A 109 -23.26 5.78 -7.56
CA GLU A 109 -23.84 6.94 -6.90
C GLU A 109 -22.70 7.84 -6.38
N PRO A 110 -22.71 9.16 -6.69
CA PRO A 110 -21.62 10.07 -6.32
C PRO A 110 -21.21 9.97 -4.86
N HIS A 111 -22.18 9.96 -3.95
CA HIS A 111 -21.89 9.94 -2.53
C HIS A 111 -21.24 8.63 -2.07
N LYS A 112 -21.63 7.48 -2.63
CA LYS A 112 -21.00 6.17 -2.36
C LYS A 112 -19.58 6.13 -2.90
N MET A 113 -19.36 6.66 -4.11
CA MET A 113 -18.03 6.78 -4.69
C MET A 113 -17.09 7.55 -3.75
N LEU A 114 -17.55 8.70 -3.25
CA LEU A 114 -16.76 9.56 -2.36
C LEU A 114 -16.44 8.88 -1.05
N GLU A 115 -17.42 8.24 -0.42
CA GLU A 115 -17.24 7.51 0.84
C GLU A 115 -16.19 6.38 0.69
N ARG A 116 -16.32 5.57 -0.36
CA ARG A 116 -15.42 4.44 -0.60
C ARG A 116 -14.01 4.89 -0.96
N VAL A 117 -13.89 5.90 -1.82
CA VAL A 117 -12.59 6.48 -2.17
C VAL A 117 -11.91 7.07 -0.93
N ALA A 118 -12.62 7.83 -0.09
CA ALA A 118 -12.05 8.40 1.12
C ALA A 118 -11.57 7.31 2.10
N ALA A 119 -12.34 6.24 2.28
CA ALA A 119 -11.94 5.11 3.13
C ALA A 119 -10.70 4.39 2.56
N ALA A 120 -10.68 4.13 1.26
CA ALA A 120 -9.56 3.47 0.58
C ALA A 120 -8.27 4.29 0.64
N VAL A 121 -8.37 5.61 0.41
CA VAL A 121 -7.23 6.53 0.53
C VAL A 121 -6.68 6.54 1.96
N THR A 122 -7.56 6.59 2.97
CA THR A 122 -7.14 6.56 4.38
C THR A 122 -6.38 5.27 4.70
N ALA A 123 -6.91 4.11 4.30
CA ALA A 123 -6.26 2.82 4.50
C ALA A 123 -4.89 2.74 3.80
N SER A 124 -4.81 3.25 2.56
CA SER A 124 -3.58 3.30 1.78
C SER A 124 -2.49 4.15 2.46
N VAL A 125 -2.84 5.34 2.93
CA VAL A 125 -1.90 6.22 3.65
C VAL A 125 -1.38 5.57 4.93
N GLU A 126 -2.24 4.87 5.67
CA GLU A 126 -1.82 4.14 6.87
C GLU A 126 -0.84 3.00 6.55
N LEU A 127 -1.07 2.27 5.45
CA LEU A 127 -0.17 1.22 4.98
C LEU A 127 1.19 1.80 4.57
N ASP A 128 1.19 2.87 3.78
CA ASP A 128 2.41 3.56 3.34
C ASP A 128 3.26 4.03 4.52
N VAL A 129 2.64 4.67 5.52
CA VAL A 129 3.33 5.09 6.74
C VAL A 129 3.95 3.90 7.48
N ARG A 130 3.23 2.79 7.60
CA ARG A 130 3.75 1.57 8.25
C ARG A 130 4.92 0.97 7.48
N GLU A 131 4.83 0.89 6.15
CA GLU A 131 5.92 0.39 5.30
C GLU A 131 7.16 1.25 5.41
N HIS A 132 7.01 2.57 5.37
CA HIS A 132 8.11 3.51 5.55
C HIS A 132 8.79 3.34 6.92
N GLU A 133 8.03 3.18 8.00
CA GLU A 133 8.60 2.96 9.34
C GLU A 133 9.32 1.61 9.44
N VAL A 134 8.74 0.54 8.91
CA VAL A 134 9.39 -0.78 8.86
C VAL A 134 10.70 -0.71 8.07
N ASN A 135 10.71 -0.04 6.91
CA ASN A 135 11.90 0.11 6.08
C ASN A 135 12.97 0.98 6.77
N ARG A 136 12.55 2.02 7.48
CA ARG A 136 13.43 2.84 8.33
C ARG A 136 14.09 2.00 9.43
N LEU A 137 13.29 1.19 10.15
CA LEU A 137 13.81 0.31 11.20
C LEU A 137 14.76 -0.75 10.63
N LYS A 138 14.41 -1.38 9.51
CA LYS A 138 15.31 -2.33 8.80
C LYS A 138 16.64 -1.66 8.41
N SER A 139 16.59 -0.43 7.92
CA SER A 139 17.80 0.34 7.57
C SER A 139 18.67 0.64 8.78
N LEU A 140 18.06 0.97 9.94
CA LEU A 140 18.79 1.19 11.19
C LEU A 140 19.46 -0.10 11.66
N VAL A 141 18.71 -1.21 11.72
CA VAL A 141 19.26 -2.53 12.09
C VAL A 141 20.36 -2.97 11.14
N GLY A 142 20.21 -2.69 9.83
CA GLY A 142 21.24 -3.01 8.82
C GLY A 142 22.55 -2.24 8.97
N LYS A 143 22.57 -1.15 9.73
CA LYS A 143 23.79 -0.39 10.04
C LYS A 143 24.56 -0.93 11.26
N LEU A 144 23.91 -1.79 12.04
CA LEU A 144 24.55 -2.40 13.19
C LEU A 144 25.62 -3.40 12.75
N SER A 145 26.78 -3.37 13.41
CA SER A 145 27.77 -4.43 13.27
C SER A 145 27.18 -5.78 13.74
N PRO A 146 27.73 -6.92 13.33
CA PRO A 146 27.26 -8.23 13.79
C PRO A 146 27.15 -8.32 15.32
N ARG A 147 28.10 -7.76 16.04
CA ARG A 147 28.12 -7.77 17.52
C ARG A 147 27.06 -6.85 18.12
N GLU A 148 26.83 -5.67 17.56
CA GLU A 148 25.76 -4.77 17.99
C GLU A 148 24.39 -5.40 17.73
N ASN A 149 24.22 -6.11 16.60
CA ASN A 149 22.99 -6.83 16.31
C ASN A 149 22.73 -7.98 17.32
N ASP A 150 23.77 -8.76 17.69
CA ASP A 150 23.65 -9.79 18.73
C ASP A 150 23.20 -9.18 20.06
N VAL A 151 23.82 -8.07 20.46
CA VAL A 151 23.45 -7.34 21.69
C VAL A 151 22.01 -6.80 21.59
N ALA A 152 21.63 -6.20 20.45
CA ALA A 152 20.29 -5.67 20.24
C ALA A 152 19.21 -6.78 20.33
N ARG A 153 19.47 -7.96 19.75
CA ARG A 153 18.57 -9.13 19.87
C ARG A 153 18.39 -9.58 21.32
N CYS A 154 19.47 -9.59 22.11
CA CYS A 154 19.40 -9.93 23.54
C CYS A 154 18.58 -8.89 24.31
N ILE A 155 18.75 -7.59 23.99
CA ILE A 155 17.96 -6.50 24.59
C ILE A 155 16.47 -6.67 24.27
N ALA A 156 16.13 -6.96 23.00
CA ALA A 156 14.75 -7.19 22.57
C ALA A 156 14.07 -8.36 23.31
N ARG A 157 14.84 -9.35 23.77
CA ARG A 157 14.39 -10.45 24.64
C ARG A 157 14.29 -10.06 26.11
N GLY A 158 14.61 -8.83 26.47
CA GLY A 158 14.54 -8.32 27.84
C GLY A 158 15.73 -8.68 28.75
N LEU A 159 16.85 -9.17 28.19
CA LEU A 159 18.02 -9.56 28.96
C LEU A 159 18.76 -8.36 29.55
N ARG A 160 19.25 -8.51 30.78
CA ARG A 160 20.09 -7.52 31.44
C ARG A 160 21.55 -7.66 30.98
N ASN A 161 22.37 -6.61 31.17
CA ASN A 161 23.76 -6.58 30.71
C ASN A 161 24.57 -7.79 31.12
N LYS A 162 24.42 -8.24 32.37
CA LYS A 162 25.11 -9.42 32.92
C LYS A 162 24.72 -10.72 32.22
N GLU A 163 23.45 -10.84 31.84
CA GLU A 163 22.93 -12.02 31.14
C GLU A 163 23.39 -12.00 29.66
N ILE A 164 23.41 -10.82 29.04
CA ILE A 164 23.93 -10.61 27.66
C ILE A 164 25.44 -10.94 27.63
N ALA A 165 26.20 -10.42 28.60
CA ALA A 165 27.63 -10.67 28.71
C ALA A 165 27.93 -12.18 28.79
N ARG A 166 27.16 -12.91 29.60
CA ARG A 166 27.28 -14.36 29.76
C ARG A 166 26.89 -15.12 28.49
N GLU A 167 25.78 -14.72 27.83
CA GLU A 167 25.25 -15.39 26.61
C GLU A 167 26.20 -15.20 25.42
N LEU A 168 26.76 -13.99 25.27
CA LEU A 168 27.61 -13.64 24.12
C LEU A 168 29.11 -13.88 24.41
N GLY A 169 29.49 -14.27 25.63
CA GLY A 169 30.89 -14.53 26.03
C GLY A 169 31.77 -13.28 25.99
N ILE A 170 31.24 -12.11 26.39
CA ILE A 170 31.95 -10.83 26.42
C ILE A 170 31.84 -10.16 27.82
N GLU A 171 32.64 -9.14 28.08
CA GLU A 171 32.57 -8.36 29.30
C GLU A 171 31.31 -7.46 29.37
N GLU A 172 30.78 -7.23 30.61
CA GLU A 172 29.64 -6.30 30.77
C GLU A 172 29.95 -4.89 30.32
N THR A 173 31.18 -4.45 30.41
CA THR A 173 31.66 -3.16 29.86
C THR A 173 31.53 -3.09 28.35
N THR A 174 31.84 -4.18 27.67
CA THR A 174 31.67 -4.32 26.20
C THR A 174 30.18 -4.29 25.82
N VAL A 175 29.32 -4.94 26.60
CA VAL A 175 27.86 -4.86 26.40
C VAL A 175 27.37 -3.42 26.54
N LYS A 176 27.83 -2.67 27.56
CA LYS A 176 27.46 -1.25 27.74
C LYS A 176 27.89 -0.40 26.56
N MET A 177 29.09 -0.63 26.05
CA MET A 177 29.59 0.09 24.87
C MET A 177 28.73 -0.17 23.64
N HIS A 178 28.42 -1.43 23.32
CA HIS A 178 27.54 -1.76 22.19
C HIS A 178 26.12 -1.21 22.34
N ARG A 179 25.58 -1.13 23.57
CA ARG A 179 24.28 -0.50 23.84
C ARG A 179 24.24 1.01 23.58
N GLN A 180 25.37 1.70 23.61
CA GLN A 180 25.42 3.14 23.31
C GLN A 180 25.44 3.42 21.80
N HIS A 181 25.82 2.43 21.00
CA HIS A 181 25.90 2.54 19.54
C HIS A 181 24.76 1.81 18.81
N ALA A 182 23.97 0.98 19.50
CA ALA A 182 22.78 0.29 18.98
C ALA A 182 21.49 1.02 19.39
#